data_d6c195eeb93569b905c5473b06ae2f74
#
_entry.id   d6c195eeb93569b905c5473b06ae2f74
#
_cell.length_a   1.000
_cell.length_b   1.000
_cell.length_c   1.000
_cell.angle_alpha   90.00
_cell.angle_beta   90.00
_cell.angle_gamma   90.00
#
_symmetry.space_group_name_H-M   'P 1'
#
loop_
_entity.id
_entity.type
_entity.pdbx_description
1 polymer ?
#
loop_
_entity_poly.entity_id
_entity_poly.type
_entity_poly.pdbx_seq_one_letter_code
_entity_poly.pdbx_strand_id
1 'polypeptide(L)'
;MTERPTPTIARIWRGRVQRERADEYAAYLYEHGIKPLEEKALAVQQLREDRDTDSEFVTISYWENIEAMSRFAGKDPRRIHHLARDEEFLIELPKGVQILRITASKGLFGA
;
A
#
# COMPACT_ATOMS: atom_id res chain seq x y z
N MET A 1 -8.72 23.93 17.04
CA MET A 1 -7.90 22.75 16.76
C MET A 1 -8.42 22.05 15.54
N THR A 2 -7.56 21.81 14.58
CA THR A 2 -7.97 21.17 13.32
C THR A 2 -7.99 19.66 13.48
N GLU A 3 -9.14 19.04 13.26
CA GLU A 3 -9.23 17.60 13.28
C GLU A 3 -8.62 17.02 11.99
N ARG A 4 -7.97 15.90 12.11
CA ARG A 4 -7.49 15.18 10.92
C ARG A 4 -8.69 14.61 10.17
N PRO A 5 -8.70 14.68 8.84
CA PRO A 5 -9.76 14.03 8.08
C PRO A 5 -9.84 12.56 8.41
N THR A 6 -11.05 12.02 8.41
CA THR A 6 -11.26 10.59 8.60
C THR A 6 -11.17 9.91 7.25
N PRO A 7 -10.38 8.85 7.11
CA PRO A 7 -10.33 8.15 5.83
C PRO A 7 -11.63 7.45 5.53
N THR A 8 -12.04 7.46 4.25
CA THR A 8 -13.20 6.75 3.79
C THR A 8 -12.85 5.64 2.81
N ILE A 9 -11.61 5.63 2.32
CA ILE A 9 -11.18 4.71 1.26
C ILE A 9 -9.85 4.09 1.63
N ALA A 10 -9.73 2.78 1.38
CA ALA A 10 -8.48 2.04 1.46
C ALA A 10 -8.05 1.61 0.07
N ARG A 11 -6.79 1.82 -0.26
CA ARG A 11 -6.16 1.36 -1.48
C ARG A 11 -5.19 0.24 -1.11
N ILE A 12 -5.38 -0.93 -1.71
CA ILE A 12 -4.66 -2.14 -1.31
C ILE A 12 -3.82 -2.66 -2.49
N TRP A 13 -2.52 -2.75 -2.25
CA TRP A 13 -1.56 -3.34 -3.18
C TRP A 13 -1.07 -4.68 -2.61
N ARG A 14 -0.90 -5.69 -3.47
CA ARG A 14 -0.39 -7.00 -3.06
C ARG A 14 0.73 -7.43 -3.99
N GLY A 15 1.80 -8.02 -3.41
CA GLY A 15 2.89 -8.56 -4.19
C GLY A 15 3.54 -9.73 -3.46
N ARG A 16 4.07 -10.71 -4.21
CA ARG A 16 4.73 -11.88 -3.64
C ARG A 16 6.17 -11.94 -4.10
N VAL A 17 7.05 -12.33 -3.16
CA VAL A 17 8.47 -12.52 -3.43
C VAL A 17 8.88 -13.89 -2.93
N GLN A 18 10.02 -14.39 -3.40
CA GLN A 18 10.59 -15.62 -2.86
C GLN A 18 10.94 -15.41 -1.40
N ARG A 19 10.71 -16.44 -0.59
CA ARG A 19 10.85 -16.36 0.86
C ARG A 19 12.24 -15.87 1.29
N GLU A 20 13.29 -16.36 0.62
CA GLU A 20 14.68 -15.98 0.95
C GLU A 20 15.01 -14.54 0.58
N ARG A 21 14.20 -13.87 -0.22
CA ARG A 21 14.40 -12.47 -0.58
C ARG A 21 13.45 -11.52 0.15
N ALA A 22 12.63 -12.05 1.05
CA ALA A 22 11.58 -11.26 1.67
C ALA A 22 12.12 -10.12 2.55
N ASP A 23 13.16 -10.37 3.33
CA ASP A 23 13.72 -9.32 4.19
C ASP A 23 14.34 -8.20 3.39
N GLU A 24 15.02 -8.54 2.32
CA GLU A 24 15.62 -7.56 1.42
C GLU A 24 14.52 -6.72 0.75
N TYR A 25 13.47 -7.39 0.28
CA TYR A 25 12.36 -6.66 -0.35
C TYR A 25 11.60 -5.79 0.64
N ALA A 26 11.42 -6.25 1.88
CA ALA A 26 10.76 -5.46 2.91
C ALA A 26 11.44 -4.11 3.10
N ALA A 27 12.78 -4.11 3.17
CA ALA A 27 13.54 -2.88 3.32
C ALA A 27 13.42 -1.99 2.09
N TYR A 28 13.49 -2.59 0.91
CA TYR A 28 13.37 -1.86 -0.36
C TYR A 28 11.98 -1.23 -0.49
N LEU A 29 10.94 -2.02 -0.22
CA LEU A 29 9.56 -1.55 -0.32
C LEU A 29 9.29 -0.40 0.66
N TYR A 30 9.81 -0.52 1.87
CA TYR A 30 9.65 0.56 2.84
C TYR A 30 10.28 1.86 2.34
N GLU A 31 11.55 1.79 1.92
CA GLU A 31 12.30 2.98 1.53
C GLU A 31 11.72 3.67 0.30
N HIS A 32 11.31 2.89 -0.71
CA HIS A 32 10.91 3.45 -1.99
C HIS A 32 9.40 3.49 -2.21
N GLY A 33 8.64 2.71 -1.46
CA GLY A 33 7.18 2.65 -1.60
C GLY A 33 6.43 3.25 -0.43
N ILE A 34 6.77 2.85 0.78
CA ILE A 34 6.00 3.23 1.96
C ILE A 34 6.31 4.66 2.42
N LYS A 35 7.59 5.03 2.49
CA LYS A 35 7.96 6.38 2.94
C LYS A 35 7.32 7.49 2.11
N PRO A 36 7.30 7.42 0.77
CA PRO A 36 6.59 8.44 0.00
C PRO A 36 5.10 8.49 0.31
N LEU A 37 4.46 7.35 0.59
CA LEU A 37 3.05 7.29 0.95
C LEU A 37 2.77 7.93 2.32
N GLU A 38 3.71 7.82 3.26
CA GLU A 38 3.55 8.40 4.59
C GLU A 38 3.31 9.91 4.53
N GLU A 39 3.86 10.58 3.52
CA GLU A 39 3.69 12.02 3.34
C GLU A 39 2.38 12.39 2.66
N LYS A 40 1.76 11.47 1.93
CA LYS A 40 0.60 11.78 1.08
C LYS A 40 -0.70 11.21 1.62
N ALA A 41 -0.68 9.96 2.09
CA ALA A 41 -1.88 9.29 2.60
C ALA A 41 -2.16 9.73 4.05
N LEU A 42 -3.40 9.55 4.49
CA LEU A 42 -3.76 9.80 5.88
C LEU A 42 -3.14 8.76 6.81
N ALA A 43 -2.99 7.52 6.32
CA ALA A 43 -2.32 6.45 7.03
C ALA A 43 -1.82 5.44 6.02
N VAL A 44 -0.83 4.65 6.41
CA VAL A 44 -0.30 3.58 5.56
C VAL A 44 0.18 2.44 6.44
N GLN A 45 -0.05 1.21 5.97
CA GLN A 45 0.42 0.00 6.63
C GLN A 45 1.12 -0.89 5.62
N GLN A 46 2.22 -1.50 6.04
CA GLN A 46 2.88 -2.56 5.29
C GLN A 46 2.69 -3.83 6.09
N LEU A 47 2.04 -4.82 5.50
CA LEU A 47 1.78 -6.11 6.14
C LEU A 47 2.52 -7.20 5.37
N ARG A 48 2.78 -8.30 6.05
CA ARG A 48 3.58 -9.38 5.48
C ARG A 48 3.13 -10.73 6.02
N GLU A 49 2.99 -11.69 5.12
CA GLU A 49 2.77 -13.09 5.50
C GLU A 49 3.89 -13.93 4.93
N ASP A 50 4.62 -14.64 5.80
CA ASP A 50 5.67 -15.56 5.36
C ASP A 50 5.10 -16.97 5.24
N ARG A 51 5.36 -17.59 4.08
CA ARG A 51 4.96 -18.96 3.79
C ARG A 51 6.22 -19.79 3.52
N ASP A 52 6.06 -21.08 3.19
CA ASP A 52 7.21 -21.97 3.02
C ASP A 52 8.14 -21.53 1.90
N THR A 53 7.60 -21.16 0.74
CA THR A 53 8.40 -20.82 -0.43
C THR A 53 8.30 -19.38 -0.86
N ASP A 54 7.31 -18.63 -0.36
CA ASP A 54 7.13 -17.23 -0.72
C ASP A 54 6.72 -16.38 0.49
N SER A 55 6.75 -15.07 0.29
CA SER A 55 6.18 -14.12 1.23
C SER A 55 5.28 -13.17 0.47
N GLU A 56 4.13 -12.85 1.04
CA GLU A 56 3.23 -11.87 0.47
C GLU A 56 3.32 -10.58 1.25
N PHE A 57 3.44 -9.48 0.52
CA PHE A 57 3.41 -8.13 1.09
C PHE A 57 2.09 -7.47 0.70
N VAL A 58 1.49 -6.79 1.65
CA VAL A 58 0.25 -6.03 1.43
C VAL A 58 0.51 -4.61 1.90
N THR A 59 0.32 -3.64 1.03
CA THR A 59 0.40 -2.23 1.37
C THR A 59 -1.00 -1.66 1.35
N ILE A 60 -1.44 -1.11 2.47
CA ILE A 60 -2.73 -0.45 2.57
C ILE A 60 -2.49 1.03 2.82
N SER A 61 -3.02 1.87 1.95
CA SER A 61 -3.00 3.32 2.15
C SER A 61 -4.43 3.81 2.32
N TYR A 62 -4.60 4.79 3.19
CA TYR A 62 -5.91 5.29 3.60
C TYR A 62 -6.06 6.74 3.17
N TRP A 63 -7.21 7.07 2.60
CA TRP A 63 -7.43 8.36 1.94
C TRP A 63 -8.78 8.94 2.34
N GLU A 64 -8.85 10.26 2.36
CA GLU A 64 -10.10 10.96 2.67
C GLU A 64 -11.18 10.66 1.62
N ASN A 65 -10.78 10.66 0.35
CA ASN A 65 -11.71 10.42 -0.76
C ASN A 65 -10.91 10.03 -2.02
N ILE A 66 -11.63 9.71 -3.09
CA ILE A 66 -11.03 9.33 -4.38
C ILE A 66 -10.19 10.47 -4.95
N GLU A 67 -10.63 11.69 -4.81
CA GLU A 67 -9.91 12.85 -5.35
C GLU A 67 -8.54 13.02 -4.70
N ALA A 68 -8.46 12.90 -3.37
CA ALA A 68 -7.19 12.97 -2.65
C ALA A 68 -6.25 11.85 -3.09
N MET A 69 -6.78 10.63 -3.26
CA MET A 69 -6.00 9.50 -3.73
C MET A 69 -5.51 9.71 -5.16
N SER A 70 -6.35 10.26 -6.03
CA SER A 70 -5.99 10.49 -7.43
C SER A 70 -4.91 11.55 -7.60
N ARG A 71 -4.81 12.50 -6.69
CA ARG A 71 -3.69 13.46 -6.71
C ARG A 71 -2.36 12.77 -6.53
N PHE A 72 -2.33 11.64 -5.81
CA PHE A 72 -1.12 10.82 -5.65
C PHE A 72 -1.00 9.78 -6.77
N ALA A 73 -2.06 9.02 -7.03
CA ALA A 73 -2.02 7.84 -7.89
C ALA A 73 -2.28 8.13 -9.37
N GLY A 74 -2.68 9.36 -9.71
CA GLY A 74 -2.96 9.76 -11.09
C GLY A 74 -4.40 9.52 -11.49
N LYS A 75 -4.71 9.74 -12.77
CA LYS A 75 -6.07 9.69 -13.30
C LYS A 75 -6.76 8.36 -13.09
N ASP A 76 -6.00 7.27 -13.16
CA ASP A 76 -6.52 5.94 -12.87
C ASP A 76 -5.91 5.44 -11.56
N PRO A 77 -6.61 5.62 -10.42
CA PRO A 77 -6.06 5.26 -9.13
C PRO A 77 -5.90 3.75 -8.91
N ARG A 78 -6.49 2.92 -9.78
CA ARG A 78 -6.28 1.47 -9.73
C ARG A 78 -5.02 1.04 -10.46
N ARG A 79 -4.42 1.92 -11.23
CA ARG A 79 -3.20 1.62 -11.96
C ARG A 79 -2.02 1.55 -11.01
N ILE A 80 -1.17 0.53 -11.18
CA ILE A 80 0.04 0.38 -10.40
C ILE A 80 1.18 1.14 -11.07
N HIS A 81 1.94 1.86 -10.24
CA HIS A 81 3.22 2.42 -10.63
C HIS A 81 4.29 1.56 -9.98
N HIS A 82 4.83 0.60 -10.73
CA HIS A 82 5.84 -0.31 -10.20
C HIS A 82 7.11 0.44 -9.80
N LEU A 83 7.74 -0.02 -8.72
CA LEU A 83 9.04 0.47 -8.32
C LEU A 83 10.10 -0.08 -9.28
N ALA A 84 11.24 0.61 -9.37
CA ALA A 84 12.26 0.28 -10.36
C ALA A 84 12.76 -1.16 -10.29
N ARG A 85 12.81 -1.75 -9.09
CA ARG A 85 13.31 -3.11 -8.91
C ARG A 85 12.21 -4.14 -8.68
N ASP A 86 10.95 -3.77 -8.87
CA ASP A 86 9.86 -4.73 -8.63
C ASP A 86 9.95 -5.96 -9.53
N GLU A 87 10.34 -5.80 -10.81
CA GLU A 87 10.53 -6.94 -11.71
C GLU A 87 11.56 -7.94 -11.20
N GLU A 88 12.60 -7.43 -10.52
CA GLU A 88 13.65 -8.27 -9.98
C GLU A 88 13.15 -9.11 -8.79
N PHE A 89 12.35 -8.52 -7.92
CA PHE A 89 11.93 -9.16 -6.68
C PHE A 89 10.63 -9.94 -6.81
N LEU A 90 9.64 -9.38 -7.49
CA LEU A 90 8.30 -9.95 -7.47
C LEU A 90 8.21 -11.20 -8.35
N ILE A 91 7.59 -12.25 -7.81
CA ILE A 91 7.35 -13.49 -8.54
C ILE A 91 6.47 -13.20 -9.75
N GLU A 92 5.49 -12.31 -9.57
CA GLU A 92 4.59 -11.89 -10.62
C GLU A 92 4.25 -10.43 -10.38
N LEU A 93 4.31 -9.61 -11.42
CA LEU A 93 3.92 -8.21 -11.29
C LEU A 93 2.40 -8.12 -11.15
N PRO A 94 1.89 -7.50 -10.07
CA PRO A 94 0.45 -7.35 -9.92
C PRO A 94 -0.12 -6.45 -11.01
N LYS A 95 -1.34 -6.76 -11.45
CA LYS A 95 -1.99 -6.06 -12.57
C LYS A 95 -2.69 -4.78 -12.14
N GLY A 96 -3.03 -4.65 -10.88
CA GLY A 96 -3.74 -3.49 -10.38
C GLY A 96 -3.84 -3.51 -8.86
N VAL A 97 -4.51 -2.52 -8.32
CA VAL A 97 -4.77 -2.42 -6.89
C VAL A 97 -6.27 -2.45 -6.64
N GLN A 98 -6.65 -2.82 -5.42
CA GLN A 98 -8.04 -2.73 -5.00
C GLN A 98 -8.28 -1.37 -4.35
N ILE A 99 -9.47 -0.83 -4.59
CA ILE A 99 -9.92 0.37 -3.91
C ILE A 99 -11.23 0.00 -3.23
N LEU A 100 -11.24 0.08 -1.90
CA LEU A 100 -12.37 -0.35 -1.09
C LEU A 100 -12.86 0.81 -0.25
N ARG A 101 -14.19 0.93 -0.16
CA ARG A 101 -14.80 1.91 0.73
C ARG A 101 -14.81 1.35 2.14
N ILE A 102 -14.39 2.17 3.11
CA ILE A 102 -14.44 1.79 4.51
C ILE A 102 -15.87 1.98 5.00
N THR A 103 -16.52 0.89 5.38
CA THR A 103 -17.92 0.94 5.84
C THR A 103 -18.04 0.97 7.36
N ALA A 104 -16.98 0.54 8.05
CA ALA A 104 -16.91 0.60 9.52
C ALA A 104 -15.45 0.49 9.95
N SER A 105 -15.08 1.18 11.01
CA SER A 105 -13.77 1.04 11.61
C SER A 105 -13.82 1.48 13.07
N LYS A 106 -12.89 0.96 13.86
CA LYS A 106 -12.77 1.32 15.27
C LYS A 106 -11.30 1.25 15.67
N GLY A 107 -10.84 2.29 16.30
CA GLY A 107 -9.53 2.32 16.95
C GLY A 107 -8.31 2.59 16.07
N LEU A 108 -8.43 2.45 14.75
CA LEU A 108 -7.29 2.63 13.86
C LEU A 108 -6.97 4.09 13.54
N PHE A 109 -7.96 4.96 13.60
CA PHE A 109 -7.83 6.34 13.11
C PHE A 109 -8.21 7.36 14.17
N GLY A 110 -7.65 7.18 15.34
CA GLY A 110 -7.85 8.09 16.45
C GLY A 110 -9.05 7.73 17.30
N ALA A 111 -9.42 8.66 18.13
CA ALA A 111 -10.46 8.47 19.13
C ALA A 111 -11.83 8.24 18.52
#